data_fcd051ec24e4326cd4b74a4309a7c1a9
#
_entry.id   fcd051ec24e4326cd4b74a4309a7c1a9
#
_cell.length_a   1.000
_cell.length_b   1.000
_cell.length_c   1.000
_cell.angle_alpha   90.00
_cell.angle_beta   90.00
_cell.angle_gamma   90.00
#
_symmetry.space_group_name_H-M   'P 1'
#
loop_
_entity.id
_entity.type
_entity.pdbx_description
1 polymer ?
#
loop_
_entity_poly.entity_id
_entity_poly.type
_entity_poly.pdbx_seq_one_letter_code
_entity_poly.pdbx_strand_id
1 'polypeptide(L)'
;MFNPAAFSIFRLLITCQILLYPSFCHADLVKTVERIKPAIIGIGSFQKLRSPPVNFLGTGFVIKDGLHAITNAHVISDLSGNTSKDSLIIMTGRGEKPELRNATIVALDKEHDLALLRFEGTALPAMKLGDASKIKEGKLVAFTGFPIGMVLGFYPVTHRATISSITPVILPAQNARQLDAAKIRQLQKSAYKIFQLDGTAYPGNSGSPLYDPDTGEVCGVVNMVFIKGKKESILSDPSGISYAIPSNYILDLLKQGGF
;
A
#
# COMPACT_ATOMS: atom_id res chain seq x y z
N MET A 1 29.85 -12.48 60.69
CA MET A 1 30.07 -13.72 59.90
C MET A 1 29.05 -13.73 58.79
N PHE A 2 29.44 -13.43 57.54
CA PHE A 2 28.54 -13.49 56.39
C PHE A 2 28.39 -14.95 55.93
N ASN A 3 27.15 -15.39 55.81
CA ASN A 3 26.83 -16.78 55.43
C ASN A 3 27.09 -16.97 53.92
N PRO A 4 28.11 -17.73 53.48
CA PRO A 4 28.47 -17.91 52.09
C PRO A 4 27.37 -18.60 51.27
N ALA A 5 26.47 -19.38 51.90
CA ALA A 5 25.35 -20.03 51.23
C ALA A 5 24.29 -19.03 50.74
N ALA A 6 24.01 -17.94 51.47
CA ALA A 6 23.08 -16.91 51.11
C ALA A 6 23.56 -16.12 49.86
N PHE A 7 24.89 -15.92 49.73
CA PHE A 7 25.48 -15.23 48.59
C PHE A 7 25.42 -16.04 47.27
N SER A 8 25.55 -17.38 47.39
CA SER A 8 25.42 -18.29 46.23
C SER A 8 24.00 -18.38 45.73
N ILE A 9 22.99 -18.43 46.62
CA ILE A 9 21.56 -18.45 46.25
C ILE A 9 21.16 -17.13 45.59
N PHE A 10 21.65 -15.99 46.08
CA PHE A 10 21.38 -14.68 45.51
C PHE A 10 21.98 -14.52 44.09
N ARG A 11 23.20 -15.04 43.88
CA ARG A 11 23.81 -15.08 42.53
C ARG A 11 23.05 -15.99 41.57
N LEU A 12 22.58 -17.15 42.02
CA LEU A 12 21.80 -18.09 41.20
C LEU A 12 20.45 -17.51 40.79
N LEU A 13 19.77 -16.77 41.68
CA LEU A 13 18.51 -16.09 41.40
C LEU A 13 18.67 -14.94 40.38
N ILE A 14 19.73 -14.14 40.47
CA ILE A 14 20.04 -13.09 39.53
C ILE A 14 20.37 -13.68 38.15
N THR A 15 21.12 -14.74 38.07
CA THR A 15 21.47 -15.40 36.80
C THR A 15 20.24 -16.02 36.14
N CYS A 16 19.30 -16.58 36.91
CA CYS A 16 18.04 -17.12 36.39
C CYS A 16 17.08 -16.03 35.88
N GLN A 17 17.07 -14.84 36.48
CA GLN A 17 16.26 -13.71 36.00
C GLN A 17 16.79 -13.15 34.70
N ILE A 18 18.10 -13.17 34.45
CA ILE A 18 18.67 -12.67 33.16
C ILE A 18 18.37 -13.62 32.02
N LEU A 19 18.19 -14.93 32.27
CA LEU A 19 17.83 -15.92 31.25
C LEU A 19 16.33 -15.90 30.84
N LEU A 20 15.48 -15.22 31.62
CA LEU A 20 14.04 -15.15 31.42
C LEU A 20 13.57 -13.86 30.69
N TYR A 21 14.49 -12.97 30.29
CA TYR A 21 14.10 -11.87 29.39
C TYR A 21 13.72 -12.46 28.03
N PRO A 22 12.45 -12.40 27.63
CA PRO A 22 12.08 -12.76 26.27
C PRO A 22 12.89 -11.86 25.35
N SER A 23 13.75 -12.44 24.54
CA SER A 23 14.35 -11.73 23.42
C SER A 23 13.18 -11.24 22.57
N PHE A 24 12.81 -9.97 22.71
CA PHE A 24 11.88 -9.34 21.76
C PHE A 24 12.58 -9.43 20.40
N CYS A 25 12.24 -10.47 19.66
CA CYS A 25 12.62 -10.60 18.27
C CYS A 25 11.92 -9.43 17.54
N HIS A 26 12.58 -8.27 17.50
CA HIS A 26 12.16 -7.23 16.60
C HIS A 26 12.28 -7.82 15.20
N ALA A 27 11.15 -8.02 14.54
CA ALA A 27 11.17 -8.42 13.16
C ALA A 27 11.97 -7.35 12.38
N ASP A 28 13.00 -7.82 11.72
CA ASP A 28 13.91 -6.94 10.99
C ASP A 28 13.23 -6.48 9.70
N LEU A 29 13.00 -5.18 9.56
CA LEU A 29 12.43 -4.59 8.33
C LEU A 29 13.19 -5.06 7.10
N VAL A 30 14.50 -5.31 7.19
CA VAL A 30 15.30 -5.84 6.07
C VAL A 30 14.74 -7.18 5.61
N LYS A 31 14.52 -8.12 6.53
CA LYS A 31 13.93 -9.44 6.22
C LYS A 31 12.51 -9.34 5.69
N THR A 32 11.71 -8.42 6.27
CA THR A 32 10.35 -8.18 5.80
C THR A 32 10.36 -7.66 4.37
N VAL A 33 11.20 -6.67 4.06
CA VAL A 33 11.36 -6.10 2.72
C VAL A 33 11.82 -7.15 1.71
N GLU A 34 12.80 -7.99 2.05
CA GLU A 34 13.25 -9.08 1.19
C GLU A 34 12.10 -10.04 0.83
N ARG A 35 11.29 -10.38 1.82
CA ARG A 35 10.15 -11.30 1.67
C ARG A 35 9.03 -10.72 0.83
N ILE A 36 8.68 -9.43 0.99
CA ILE A 36 7.50 -8.84 0.34
C ILE A 36 7.80 -8.24 -1.04
N LYS A 37 9.04 -7.84 -1.32
CA LYS A 37 9.42 -7.23 -2.61
C LYS A 37 9.02 -8.05 -3.83
N PRO A 38 9.06 -9.40 -3.84
CA PRO A 38 8.61 -10.18 -4.99
C PRO A 38 7.10 -10.08 -5.28
N ALA A 39 6.31 -9.65 -4.29
CA ALA A 39 4.87 -9.41 -4.44
C ALA A 39 4.54 -7.99 -4.96
N ILE A 40 5.53 -7.08 -5.05
CA ILE A 40 5.33 -5.72 -5.52
C ILE A 40 5.47 -5.69 -7.03
N ILE A 41 4.45 -5.16 -7.71
CA ILE A 41 4.38 -5.11 -9.16
C ILE A 41 4.14 -3.69 -9.64
N GLY A 42 4.60 -3.40 -10.86
CA GLY A 42 4.19 -2.21 -11.59
C GLY A 42 2.87 -2.45 -12.32
N ILE A 43 2.06 -1.41 -12.39
CA ILE A 43 0.85 -1.38 -13.22
C ILE A 43 1.14 -0.49 -14.41
N GLY A 44 0.76 -0.93 -15.60
CA GLY A 44 1.01 -0.18 -16.82
C GLY A 44 0.03 -0.46 -17.94
N SER A 45 0.21 0.27 -19.03
CA SER A 45 -0.48 0.01 -20.29
C SER A 45 0.51 -0.32 -21.40
N PHE A 46 0.06 -1.18 -22.31
CA PHE A 46 0.81 -1.55 -23.51
C PHE A 46 0.06 -1.20 -24.76
N GLN A 47 0.74 -0.53 -25.69
CA GLN A 47 0.22 -0.26 -27.02
C GLN A 47 1.34 -0.43 -28.04
N LYS A 48 1.20 -1.39 -28.97
CA LYS A 48 2.25 -1.80 -29.91
C LYS A 48 2.80 -0.64 -30.76
N LEU A 49 1.94 0.31 -31.16
CA LEU A 49 2.30 1.42 -32.04
C LEU A 49 2.73 2.68 -31.32
N ARG A 50 2.72 2.69 -29.97
CA ARG A 50 3.19 3.82 -29.18
C ARG A 50 4.71 3.75 -28.99
N SER A 51 5.35 4.90 -28.88
CA SER A 51 6.78 4.99 -28.55
C SER A 51 6.96 5.84 -27.26
N PRO A 52 7.40 5.27 -26.16
CA PRO A 52 7.63 3.83 -25.89
C PRO A 52 6.31 3.04 -25.82
N PRO A 53 6.32 1.72 -26.14
CA PRO A 53 5.09 0.93 -26.18
C PRO A 53 4.50 0.68 -24.81
N VAL A 54 5.31 0.65 -23.75
CA VAL A 54 4.91 0.50 -22.35
C VAL A 54 4.82 1.85 -21.68
N ASN A 55 3.71 2.10 -20.99
CA ASN A 55 3.52 3.25 -20.12
C ASN A 55 3.31 2.78 -18.69
N PHE A 56 4.16 3.22 -17.77
CA PHE A 56 4.01 2.97 -16.35
C PHE A 56 2.94 3.89 -15.77
N LEU A 57 2.00 3.34 -15.00
CA LEU A 57 0.87 4.07 -14.43
C LEU A 57 0.95 4.19 -12.91
N GLY A 58 1.45 3.16 -12.23
CA GLY A 58 1.53 3.13 -10.78
C GLY A 58 1.99 1.77 -10.25
N THR A 59 1.85 1.60 -8.96
CA THR A 59 2.23 0.39 -8.23
C THR A 59 0.99 -0.47 -7.95
N GLY A 60 1.21 -1.78 -7.79
CA GLY A 60 0.27 -2.73 -7.25
C GLY A 60 0.97 -3.77 -6.40
N PHE A 61 0.22 -4.63 -5.76
CA PHE A 61 0.76 -5.75 -5.00
C PHE A 61 -0.12 -6.99 -5.13
N VAL A 62 0.54 -8.13 -5.12
CA VAL A 62 -0.10 -9.44 -5.31
C VAL A 62 -0.70 -9.94 -4.00
N ILE A 63 -1.88 -10.54 -4.10
CA ILE A 63 -2.64 -11.09 -2.96
C ILE A 63 -3.14 -12.51 -3.25
N LYS A 64 -3.62 -13.18 -2.22
CA LYS A 64 -4.33 -14.49 -2.30
C LYS A 64 -3.55 -15.59 -3.02
N ASP A 65 -4.05 -16.01 -4.17
CA ASP A 65 -3.55 -17.14 -4.98
C ASP A 65 -2.29 -16.81 -5.80
N GLY A 66 -1.80 -15.58 -5.69
CA GLY A 66 -0.64 -15.14 -6.45
C GLY A 66 -0.93 -14.75 -7.90
N LEU A 67 -2.19 -14.71 -8.31
CA LEU A 67 -2.67 -14.28 -9.65
C LEU A 67 -3.58 -13.06 -9.60
N HIS A 68 -3.87 -12.56 -8.40
CA HIS A 68 -4.65 -11.35 -8.18
C HIS A 68 -3.81 -10.25 -7.57
N ALA A 69 -4.11 -9.02 -7.93
CA ALA A 69 -3.39 -7.84 -7.45
C ALA A 69 -4.34 -6.70 -7.10
N ILE A 70 -3.94 -5.91 -6.11
CA ILE A 70 -4.59 -4.66 -5.72
C ILE A 70 -3.79 -3.47 -6.22
N THR A 71 -4.50 -2.46 -6.68
CA THR A 71 -3.98 -1.12 -6.99
C THR A 71 -5.06 -0.07 -6.74
N ASN A 72 -4.79 1.21 -7.02
CA ASN A 72 -5.84 2.24 -6.99
C ASN A 72 -6.67 2.24 -8.30
N ALA A 73 -7.94 2.62 -8.19
CA ALA A 73 -8.83 2.73 -9.35
C ALA A 73 -8.36 3.83 -10.33
N HIS A 74 -7.87 4.97 -9.81
CA HIS A 74 -7.36 6.06 -10.65
C HIS A 74 -6.12 5.66 -11.47
N VAL A 75 -5.32 4.69 -11.01
CA VAL A 75 -4.14 4.19 -11.74
C VAL A 75 -4.54 3.56 -13.08
N ILE A 76 -5.72 2.97 -13.13
CA ILE A 76 -6.24 2.30 -14.33
C ILE A 76 -7.46 2.99 -14.96
N SER A 77 -7.76 4.22 -14.55
CA SER A 77 -8.98 4.94 -14.97
C SER A 77 -9.13 5.02 -16.49
N ASP A 78 -8.03 5.34 -17.19
CA ASP A 78 -8.02 5.50 -18.64
C ASP A 78 -8.13 4.17 -19.40
N LEU A 79 -7.93 3.05 -18.71
CA LEU A 79 -8.01 1.70 -19.27
C LEU A 79 -9.35 1.02 -18.99
N SER A 80 -10.18 1.60 -18.11
CA SER A 80 -11.47 1.03 -17.71
C SER A 80 -12.60 1.27 -18.73
N GLY A 81 -12.36 2.06 -19.80
CA GLY A 81 -13.32 2.36 -20.86
C GLY A 81 -13.14 1.48 -22.11
N ASN A 82 -14.26 1.12 -22.78
CA ASN A 82 -14.27 0.32 -24.01
C ASN A 82 -13.57 0.97 -25.22
N THR A 83 -13.08 2.20 -25.10
CA THR A 83 -12.46 2.99 -26.18
C THR A 83 -10.94 2.97 -26.15
N SER A 84 -10.33 2.44 -25.10
CA SER A 84 -8.88 2.38 -24.99
C SER A 84 -8.29 1.34 -25.95
N LYS A 85 -7.31 1.76 -26.76
CA LYS A 85 -6.49 0.87 -27.61
C LYS A 85 -5.35 0.23 -26.80
N ASP A 86 -5.20 0.65 -25.54
CA ASP A 86 -4.15 0.18 -24.63
C ASP A 86 -4.61 -1.08 -23.90
N SER A 87 -3.74 -2.07 -23.83
CA SER A 87 -3.94 -3.25 -22.99
C SER A 87 -3.41 -2.99 -21.58
N LEU A 88 -4.17 -3.39 -20.57
CA LEU A 88 -3.71 -3.38 -19.18
C LEU A 88 -2.66 -4.48 -18.98
N ILE A 89 -1.53 -4.11 -18.42
CA ILE A 89 -0.44 -5.03 -18.10
C ILE A 89 0.03 -4.83 -16.65
N ILE A 90 0.60 -5.90 -16.10
CA ILE A 90 1.46 -5.82 -14.93
C ILE A 90 2.92 -6.00 -15.35
N MET A 91 3.81 -5.40 -14.57
CA MET A 91 5.26 -5.50 -14.73
C MET A 91 5.84 -6.18 -13.50
N THR A 92 6.64 -7.23 -13.72
CA THR A 92 7.24 -8.05 -12.65
C THR A 92 8.75 -8.15 -12.86
N GLY A 93 9.45 -8.62 -11.84
CA GLY A 93 10.91 -8.71 -11.87
C GLY A 93 11.60 -7.43 -11.39
N ARG A 94 12.85 -7.23 -11.81
CA ARG A 94 13.69 -6.07 -11.45
C ARG A 94 14.65 -5.74 -12.57
N GLY A 95 15.13 -4.50 -12.60
CA GLY A 95 16.16 -4.07 -13.53
C GLY A 95 15.63 -3.31 -14.73
N GLU A 96 16.34 -3.39 -15.84
CA GLU A 96 16.04 -2.59 -17.03
C GLU A 96 14.88 -3.17 -17.86
N LYS A 97 14.65 -4.47 -17.80
CA LYS A 97 13.64 -5.16 -18.60
C LYS A 97 12.71 -5.98 -17.69
N PRO A 98 11.66 -5.37 -17.14
CA PRO A 98 10.65 -6.12 -16.41
C PRO A 98 9.91 -7.09 -17.34
N GLU A 99 9.46 -8.21 -16.78
CA GLU A 99 8.53 -9.11 -17.46
C GLU A 99 7.15 -8.48 -17.51
N LEU A 100 6.53 -8.48 -18.70
CA LEU A 100 5.18 -7.95 -18.92
C LEU A 100 4.18 -9.10 -18.96
N ARG A 101 3.06 -8.95 -18.24
CA ARG A 101 1.96 -9.93 -18.25
C ARG A 101 0.64 -9.19 -18.46
N ASN A 102 -0.24 -9.76 -19.29
CA ASN A 102 -1.58 -9.22 -19.47
C ASN A 102 -2.38 -9.28 -18.16
N ALA A 103 -3.21 -8.29 -17.97
CA ALA A 103 -4.10 -8.23 -16.82
C ALA A 103 -5.51 -7.78 -17.21
N THR A 104 -6.48 -8.13 -16.39
CA THR A 104 -7.88 -7.75 -16.53
C THR A 104 -8.42 -7.20 -15.23
N ILE A 105 -9.40 -6.32 -15.32
CA ILE A 105 -10.09 -5.75 -14.15
C ILE A 105 -11.15 -6.76 -13.70
N VAL A 106 -11.09 -7.20 -12.44
CA VAL A 106 -12.06 -8.11 -11.82
C VAL A 106 -13.14 -7.32 -11.09
N ALA A 107 -12.73 -6.33 -10.29
CA ALA A 107 -13.65 -5.48 -9.54
C ALA A 107 -13.08 -4.07 -9.40
N LEU A 108 -13.96 -3.08 -9.23
CA LEU A 108 -13.62 -1.66 -9.15
C LEU A 108 -14.47 -0.99 -8.08
N ASP A 109 -13.81 -0.46 -7.08
CA ASP A 109 -14.41 0.40 -6.05
C ASP A 109 -13.95 1.84 -6.27
N LYS A 110 -14.79 2.62 -6.95
CA LYS A 110 -14.51 4.03 -7.24
C LYS A 110 -14.66 4.93 -6.03
N GLU A 111 -15.47 4.52 -5.04
CA GLU A 111 -15.68 5.29 -3.81
C GLU A 111 -14.42 5.29 -2.96
N HIS A 112 -13.80 4.12 -2.79
CA HIS A 112 -12.58 3.96 -2.02
C HIS A 112 -11.31 3.98 -2.90
N ASP A 113 -11.45 4.25 -4.22
CA ASP A 113 -10.34 4.30 -5.17
C ASP A 113 -9.47 3.04 -5.16
N LEU A 114 -10.10 1.87 -5.22
CA LEU A 114 -9.44 0.56 -5.24
C LEU A 114 -9.82 -0.22 -6.50
N ALA A 115 -8.90 -1.04 -6.99
CA ALA A 115 -9.11 -1.97 -8.10
C ALA A 115 -8.51 -3.33 -7.80
N LEU A 116 -9.27 -4.38 -8.13
CA LEU A 116 -8.83 -5.76 -8.12
C LEU A 116 -8.56 -6.20 -9.56
N LEU A 117 -7.35 -6.64 -9.79
CA LEU A 117 -6.88 -7.12 -11.09
C LEU A 117 -6.61 -8.63 -11.02
N ARG A 118 -6.78 -9.32 -12.15
CA ARG A 118 -6.27 -10.66 -12.40
C ARG A 118 -5.25 -10.59 -13.52
N PHE A 119 -4.15 -11.30 -13.39
CA PHE A 119 -3.10 -11.36 -14.41
C PHE A 119 -2.78 -12.80 -14.81
N GLU A 120 -2.16 -12.94 -15.98
CA GLU A 120 -1.78 -14.22 -16.57
C GLU A 120 -0.39 -14.67 -16.12
N GLY A 121 -0.10 -15.97 -16.33
CA GLY A 121 1.20 -16.56 -16.09
C GLY A 121 1.29 -17.34 -14.78
N THR A 122 2.50 -17.52 -14.26
CA THR A 122 2.76 -18.24 -13.01
C THR A 122 2.40 -17.39 -11.81
N ALA A 123 1.87 -18.02 -10.75
CA ALA A 123 1.58 -17.36 -9.48
C ALA A 123 2.84 -16.70 -8.89
N LEU A 124 2.68 -15.51 -8.38
CA LEU A 124 3.73 -14.75 -7.68
C LEU A 124 3.54 -14.88 -6.16
N PRO A 125 4.59 -14.63 -5.36
CA PRO A 125 4.43 -14.48 -3.93
C PRO A 125 3.37 -13.45 -3.60
N ALA A 126 2.53 -13.72 -2.61
CA ALA A 126 1.41 -12.88 -2.24
C ALA A 126 1.59 -12.27 -0.84
N MET A 127 1.14 -11.03 -0.66
CA MET A 127 1.08 -10.38 0.63
C MET A 127 -0.19 -10.79 1.38
N LYS A 128 -0.09 -10.89 2.70
CA LYS A 128 -1.24 -11.10 3.57
C LYS A 128 -1.91 -9.78 3.89
N LEU A 129 -3.24 -9.76 3.90
CA LEU A 129 -4.01 -8.62 4.36
C LEU A 129 -4.12 -8.66 5.88
N GLY A 130 -3.73 -7.58 6.53
CA GLY A 130 -3.90 -7.33 7.95
C GLY A 130 -5.23 -6.63 8.24
N ASP A 131 -5.58 -6.58 9.53
CA ASP A 131 -6.79 -5.93 10.02
C ASP A 131 -6.51 -4.44 10.32
N ALA A 132 -6.94 -3.56 9.42
CA ALA A 132 -6.75 -2.12 9.58
C ALA A 132 -7.53 -1.52 10.76
N SER A 133 -8.54 -2.21 11.31
CA SER A 133 -9.28 -1.73 12.50
C SER A 133 -8.41 -1.70 13.77
N LYS A 134 -7.33 -2.47 13.78
CA LYS A 134 -6.35 -2.53 14.88
C LYS A 134 -5.26 -1.46 14.78
N ILE A 135 -5.18 -0.77 13.66
CA ILE A 135 -4.18 0.29 13.44
C ILE A 135 -4.59 1.51 14.28
N LYS A 136 -3.59 2.09 14.94
CA LYS A 136 -3.73 3.30 15.75
C LYS A 136 -2.74 4.36 15.30
N GLU A 137 -3.06 5.61 15.59
CA GLU A 137 -2.13 6.73 15.42
C GLU A 137 -0.84 6.50 16.21
N GLY A 138 0.29 6.91 15.65
CA GLY A 138 1.63 6.61 16.18
C GLY A 138 2.21 5.26 15.74
N LYS A 139 1.44 4.37 15.08
CA LYS A 139 1.97 3.09 14.58
C LYS A 139 2.99 3.33 13.47
N LEU A 140 4.17 2.73 13.61
CA LEU A 140 5.15 2.67 12.52
C LEU A 140 4.65 1.74 11.42
N VAL A 141 4.83 2.17 10.19
CA VAL A 141 4.44 1.47 8.97
C VAL A 141 5.53 1.60 7.90
N ALA A 142 5.48 0.76 6.90
CA ALA A 142 6.30 0.89 5.71
C ALA A 142 5.43 0.74 4.45
N PHE A 143 5.87 1.32 3.33
CA PHE A 143 5.26 1.09 2.04
C PHE A 143 6.35 0.90 0.98
N THR A 144 6.06 0.08 -0.02
CA THR A 144 7.03 -0.25 -1.07
C THR A 144 6.36 -0.12 -2.43
N GLY A 145 6.98 0.63 -3.33
CA GLY A 145 6.46 0.86 -4.67
C GLY A 145 7.54 1.38 -5.62
N PHE A 146 7.10 1.95 -6.74
CA PHE A 146 7.97 2.47 -7.79
C PHE A 146 7.83 4.00 -7.89
N PRO A 147 8.49 4.77 -7.00
CA PRO A 147 8.45 6.22 -7.05
C PRO A 147 9.09 6.72 -8.35
N ILE A 148 8.50 7.78 -8.95
CA ILE A 148 8.99 8.40 -10.18
C ILE A 148 9.00 7.43 -11.38
N GLY A 149 8.29 6.30 -11.27
CA GLY A 149 8.18 5.33 -12.35
C GLY A 149 9.49 4.60 -12.66
N MET A 150 9.82 4.49 -13.95
CA MET A 150 10.97 3.72 -14.43
C MET A 150 12.23 4.58 -14.67
N VAL A 151 12.27 5.82 -14.19
CA VAL A 151 13.40 6.75 -14.48
C VAL A 151 14.74 6.19 -14.02
N LEU A 152 14.77 5.47 -12.90
CA LEU A 152 15.97 4.84 -12.34
C LEU A 152 15.98 3.32 -12.55
N GLY A 153 15.19 2.81 -13.50
CA GLY A 153 14.96 1.39 -13.70
C GLY A 153 13.83 0.83 -12.82
N PHE A 154 13.43 -0.39 -13.09
CA PHE A 154 12.32 -1.06 -12.40
C PHE A 154 12.78 -1.67 -11.07
N TYR A 155 12.99 -0.82 -10.07
CA TYR A 155 13.40 -1.21 -8.72
C TYR A 155 12.40 -0.71 -7.68
N PRO A 156 11.75 -1.62 -6.90
CA PRO A 156 10.85 -1.18 -5.84
C PRO A 156 11.61 -0.56 -4.67
N VAL A 157 11.17 0.62 -4.26
CA VAL A 157 11.75 1.42 -3.18
C VAL A 157 10.86 1.33 -1.95
N THR A 158 11.46 1.12 -0.78
CA THR A 158 10.77 1.05 0.51
C THR A 158 10.93 2.37 1.26
N HIS A 159 9.82 2.88 1.75
CA HIS A 159 9.73 4.05 2.62
C HIS A 159 9.19 3.64 3.98
N ARG A 160 9.60 4.37 5.02
CA ARG A 160 9.03 4.27 6.38
C ARG A 160 8.18 5.49 6.66
N ALA A 161 7.14 5.30 7.44
CA ALA A 161 6.25 6.37 7.89
C ALA A 161 5.59 5.99 9.22
N THR A 162 4.92 6.96 9.83
CA THR A 162 4.03 6.76 10.97
C THR A 162 2.60 7.08 10.55
N ILE A 163 1.63 6.39 11.10
CA ILE A 163 0.22 6.80 10.99
C ILE A 163 0.05 8.06 11.85
N SER A 164 0.03 9.23 11.22
CA SER A 164 -0.07 10.51 11.93
C SER A 164 -1.48 10.82 12.36
N SER A 165 -2.48 10.39 11.57
CA SER A 165 -3.90 10.57 11.90
C SER A 165 -4.78 9.56 11.17
N ILE A 166 -5.96 9.28 11.74
CA ILE A 166 -7.03 8.48 11.13
C ILE A 166 -8.25 9.39 10.96
N THR A 167 -8.39 9.98 9.77
CA THR A 167 -9.37 11.02 9.50
C THR A 167 -10.48 10.55 8.56
N PRO A 168 -11.73 11.02 8.77
CA PRO A 168 -12.77 10.81 7.79
C PRO A 168 -12.50 11.66 6.53
N VAL A 169 -12.68 11.06 5.35
CA VAL A 169 -12.71 11.79 4.08
C VAL A 169 -14.13 12.25 3.83
N ILE A 170 -14.31 13.56 3.77
CA ILE A 170 -15.53 14.17 3.25
C ILE A 170 -15.24 14.46 1.78
N LEU A 171 -15.81 13.67 0.87
CA LEU A 171 -15.72 13.96 -0.55
C LEU A 171 -16.41 15.31 -0.81
N PRO A 172 -15.71 16.32 -1.38
CA PRO A 172 -16.33 17.59 -1.67
C PRO A 172 -17.49 17.36 -2.65
N ALA A 173 -18.69 17.83 -2.34
CA ALA A 173 -19.75 17.89 -3.31
C ALA A 173 -19.27 18.74 -4.51
N GLN A 174 -19.47 18.24 -5.73
CA GLN A 174 -19.00 18.88 -6.96
C GLN A 174 -19.52 20.32 -7.15
N ASN A 175 -20.53 20.74 -6.36
CA ASN A 175 -21.05 22.11 -6.32
C ASN A 175 -21.39 22.53 -4.88
N ALA A 176 -20.51 23.32 -4.26
CA ALA A 176 -20.71 23.87 -2.92
C ALA A 176 -22.02 24.72 -2.78
N ARG A 177 -22.57 25.21 -3.87
CA ARG A 177 -23.82 26.00 -3.89
C ARG A 177 -25.11 25.17 -3.73
N GLN A 178 -25.02 23.83 -3.75
CA GLN A 178 -26.16 22.91 -3.63
C GLN A 178 -26.14 22.06 -2.35
N LEU A 179 -25.30 22.41 -1.39
CA LEU A 179 -25.21 21.73 -0.11
C LEU A 179 -26.34 22.22 0.81
N ASP A 180 -27.44 21.47 0.84
CA ASP A 180 -28.42 21.59 1.92
C ASP A 180 -28.03 20.74 3.14
N ALA A 181 -28.66 20.98 4.28
CA ALA A 181 -28.36 20.27 5.55
C ALA A 181 -28.59 18.74 5.43
N ALA A 182 -29.46 18.28 4.53
CA ALA A 182 -29.72 16.85 4.29
C ALA A 182 -28.57 16.21 3.52
N LYS A 183 -28.05 16.89 2.48
CA LYS A 183 -26.88 16.44 1.72
C LYS A 183 -25.61 16.45 2.57
N ILE A 184 -25.42 17.44 3.43
CA ILE A 184 -24.31 17.48 4.39
C ILE A 184 -24.35 16.25 5.32
N ARG A 185 -25.53 15.91 5.88
CA ARG A 185 -25.69 14.71 6.71
C ARG A 185 -25.47 13.42 5.94
N GLN A 186 -25.87 13.35 4.68
CA GLN A 186 -25.64 12.20 3.83
C GLN A 186 -24.14 12.03 3.50
N LEU A 187 -23.43 13.12 3.21
CA LEU A 187 -21.98 13.14 3.01
C LEU A 187 -21.23 12.74 4.29
N GLN A 188 -21.70 13.16 5.45
CA GLN A 188 -21.14 12.73 6.74
C GLN A 188 -21.37 11.23 7.04
N LYS A 189 -22.47 10.65 6.55
CA LYS A 189 -22.76 9.21 6.66
C LYS A 189 -21.94 8.36 5.71
N SER A 190 -21.53 8.90 4.57
CA SER A 190 -20.67 8.23 3.58
C SER A 190 -19.17 8.52 3.75
N ALA A 191 -18.79 9.23 4.82
CA ALA A 191 -17.40 9.52 5.12
C ALA A 191 -16.67 8.23 5.49
N TYR A 192 -15.75 7.77 4.65
CA TYR A 192 -14.85 6.68 4.99
C TYR A 192 -13.55 7.19 5.61
N LYS A 193 -12.89 6.35 6.41
CA LYS A 193 -11.63 6.73 7.07
C LYS A 193 -10.44 6.49 6.16
N ILE A 194 -9.45 7.37 6.25
CA ILE A 194 -8.14 7.20 5.63
C ILE A 194 -7.04 7.37 6.67
N PHE A 195 -5.88 6.81 6.38
CA PHE A 195 -4.66 7.03 7.13
C PHE A 195 -3.90 8.22 6.53
N GLN A 196 -3.54 9.18 7.38
CA GLN A 196 -2.56 10.21 7.06
C GLN A 196 -1.19 9.75 7.55
N LEU A 197 -0.17 9.92 6.73
CA LEU A 197 1.20 9.47 6.97
C LEU A 197 2.14 10.68 7.05
N ASP A 198 3.15 10.60 7.91
CA ASP A 198 4.28 11.55 7.98
C ASP A 198 5.41 11.21 7.00
N GLY A 199 5.13 10.44 5.98
CA GLY A 199 6.08 10.03 4.96
C GLY A 199 5.73 10.58 3.58
N THR A 200 6.74 10.91 2.79
CA THR A 200 6.55 11.40 1.43
C THR A 200 6.36 10.24 0.46
N ALA A 201 5.20 10.16 -0.17
CA ALA A 201 4.98 9.34 -1.35
C ALA A 201 5.14 10.19 -2.62
N TYR A 202 5.76 9.61 -3.64
CA TYR A 202 5.99 10.25 -4.93
C TYR A 202 5.05 9.69 -6.00
N PRO A 203 4.83 10.40 -7.12
CA PRO A 203 4.13 9.87 -8.28
C PRO A 203 4.69 8.49 -8.67
N GLY A 204 3.80 7.52 -8.86
CA GLY A 204 4.16 6.11 -9.06
C GLY A 204 3.98 5.25 -7.80
N ASN A 205 3.94 5.82 -6.59
CA ASN A 205 3.60 5.09 -5.36
C ASN A 205 2.10 4.85 -5.17
N SER A 206 1.22 5.46 -5.98
CA SER A 206 -0.22 5.10 -5.97
C SER A 206 -0.40 3.60 -6.17
N GLY A 207 -1.15 2.95 -5.29
CA GLY A 207 -1.38 1.51 -5.28
C GLY A 207 -0.34 0.70 -4.51
N SER A 208 0.70 1.33 -3.93
CA SER A 208 1.67 0.64 -3.07
C SER A 208 1.02 0.08 -1.81
N PRO A 209 1.36 -1.15 -1.37
CA PRO A 209 0.92 -1.64 -0.09
C PRO A 209 1.55 -0.83 1.04
N LEU A 210 0.71 -0.39 1.99
CA LEU A 210 1.12 0.07 3.30
C LEU A 210 1.06 -1.13 4.25
N TYR A 211 2.14 -1.46 4.93
CA TYR A 211 2.22 -2.68 5.74
C TYR A 211 2.93 -2.47 7.08
N ASP A 212 2.64 -3.37 8.00
CA ASP A 212 3.35 -3.47 9.26
C ASP A 212 4.80 -3.91 9.01
N PRO A 213 5.82 -3.14 9.43
CA PRO A 213 7.23 -3.44 9.16
C PRO A 213 7.71 -4.74 9.80
N ASP A 214 7.05 -5.22 10.86
CA ASP A 214 7.43 -6.42 11.58
C ASP A 214 6.84 -7.68 10.93
N THR A 215 5.55 -7.65 10.57
CA THR A 215 4.84 -8.81 10.03
C THR A 215 4.78 -8.85 8.51
N GLY A 216 4.87 -7.69 7.83
CA GLY A 216 4.64 -7.53 6.41
C GLY A 216 3.15 -7.62 6.01
N GLU A 217 2.23 -7.65 6.99
CA GLU A 217 0.79 -7.66 6.72
C GLU A 217 0.32 -6.28 6.25
N VAL A 218 -0.45 -6.27 5.16
CA VAL A 218 -0.95 -5.04 4.54
C VAL A 218 -2.05 -4.43 5.38
N CYS A 219 -1.85 -3.21 5.86
CA CYS A 219 -2.85 -2.43 6.60
C CYS A 219 -3.52 -1.34 5.74
N GLY A 220 -3.01 -1.07 4.53
CA GLY A 220 -3.62 -0.08 3.64
C GLY A 220 -2.99 -0.04 2.25
N VAL A 221 -3.49 0.88 1.43
CA VAL A 221 -3.03 1.15 0.06
C VAL A 221 -2.71 2.64 -0.06
N VAL A 222 -1.48 2.97 -0.43
CA VAL A 222 -1.04 4.38 -0.62
C VAL A 222 -1.83 5.01 -1.75
N ASN A 223 -2.33 6.23 -1.51
CA ASN A 223 -3.15 6.98 -2.45
C ASN A 223 -2.63 8.43 -2.59
N MET A 224 -2.27 8.82 -3.80
CA MET A 224 -1.71 10.14 -4.09
C MET A 224 -2.77 11.17 -4.53
N VAL A 225 -4.02 10.76 -4.79
CA VAL A 225 -5.08 11.67 -5.29
C VAL A 225 -5.54 12.69 -4.25
N PHE A 226 -5.43 12.36 -2.97
CA PHE A 226 -5.80 13.28 -1.89
C PHE A 226 -4.86 14.48 -1.73
N ILE A 227 -3.69 14.44 -2.37
CA ILE A 227 -2.77 15.57 -2.38
C ILE A 227 -3.24 16.55 -3.45
N LYS A 228 -3.93 17.62 -3.05
CA LYS A 228 -4.40 18.69 -3.95
C LYS A 228 -3.19 19.50 -4.47
N GLY A 229 -2.84 19.31 -5.72
CA GLY A 229 -1.80 20.09 -6.40
C GLY A 229 -1.49 19.53 -7.79
N LYS A 230 -0.89 20.34 -8.67
CA LYS A 230 -0.38 19.84 -9.94
C LYS A 230 0.76 18.85 -9.66
N LYS A 231 0.86 17.75 -10.44
CA LYS A 231 1.92 16.74 -10.29
C LYS A 231 3.33 17.35 -10.21
N GLU A 232 3.55 18.44 -10.92
CA GLU A 232 4.81 19.19 -10.95
C GLU A 232 5.13 19.86 -9.62
N SER A 233 4.13 20.39 -8.89
CA SER A 233 4.37 21.02 -7.56
C SER A 233 4.66 19.99 -6.47
N ILE A 234 4.23 18.74 -6.61
CA ILE A 234 4.55 17.66 -5.66
C ILE A 234 6.00 17.21 -5.80
N LEU A 235 6.56 17.27 -7.00
CA LEU A 235 7.97 16.95 -7.23
C LEU A 235 8.92 18.08 -6.79
N SER A 236 8.49 19.34 -6.92
CA SER A 236 9.27 20.51 -6.55
C SER A 236 9.15 20.89 -5.08
N ASP A 237 8.00 20.58 -4.46
CA ASP A 237 7.71 20.96 -3.07
C ASP A 237 6.88 19.84 -2.38
N PRO A 238 7.52 18.73 -2.00
CA PRO A 238 6.85 17.62 -1.35
C PRO A 238 6.35 18.04 0.03
N SER A 239 5.05 17.90 0.28
CA SER A 239 4.41 18.31 1.53
C SER A 239 4.83 17.50 2.77
N GLY A 240 5.55 16.39 2.57
CA GLY A 240 5.87 15.44 3.66
C GLY A 240 4.68 14.65 4.19
N ILE A 241 3.49 14.87 3.63
CA ILE A 241 2.24 14.21 4.01
C ILE A 241 1.77 13.32 2.87
N SER A 242 1.41 12.08 3.20
CA SER A 242 0.79 11.14 2.26
C SER A 242 -0.45 10.51 2.89
N TYR A 243 -1.23 9.83 2.07
CA TYR A 243 -2.47 9.20 2.52
C TYR A 243 -2.51 7.73 2.10
N ALA A 244 -3.25 6.92 2.86
CA ALA A 244 -3.51 5.54 2.49
C ALA A 244 -4.95 5.13 2.84
N ILE A 245 -5.50 4.25 1.99
CA ILE A 245 -6.82 3.66 2.16
C ILE A 245 -6.66 2.43 3.04
N PRO A 246 -7.40 2.30 4.16
CA PRO A 246 -7.33 1.13 5.04
C PRO A 246 -7.66 -0.19 4.33
N SER A 247 -6.99 -1.28 4.72
CA SER A 247 -7.12 -2.61 4.09
C SER A 247 -8.52 -3.24 4.23
N ASN A 248 -9.36 -2.77 5.14
CA ASN A 248 -10.73 -3.24 5.30
C ASN A 248 -11.55 -3.08 4.01
N TYR A 249 -11.34 -1.99 3.27
CA TYR A 249 -12.01 -1.75 1.98
C TYR A 249 -11.54 -2.70 0.88
N ILE A 250 -10.32 -3.27 1.00
CA ILE A 250 -9.89 -4.35 0.11
C ILE A 250 -10.74 -5.60 0.32
N LEU A 251 -11.09 -5.93 1.58
CA LEU A 251 -11.94 -7.08 1.88
C LEU A 251 -13.33 -6.95 1.26
N ASP A 252 -13.88 -5.74 1.24
CA ASP A 252 -15.18 -5.48 0.62
C ASP A 252 -15.08 -5.54 -0.92
N LEU A 253 -13.99 -5.03 -1.51
CA LEU A 253 -13.72 -5.17 -2.95
C LEU A 253 -13.55 -6.65 -3.35
N LEU A 254 -12.91 -7.48 -2.52
CA LEU A 254 -12.76 -8.91 -2.77
C LEU A 254 -14.11 -9.62 -2.81
N LYS A 255 -15.04 -9.31 -1.89
CA LYS A 255 -16.42 -9.86 -1.92
C LYS A 255 -17.13 -9.49 -3.22
N GLN A 256 -16.97 -8.26 -3.72
CA GLN A 256 -17.51 -7.84 -5.01
C GLN A 256 -16.92 -8.65 -6.18
N GLY A 257 -15.64 -9.02 -6.08
CA GLY A 257 -14.95 -9.86 -7.06
C GLY A 257 -15.25 -11.36 -6.96
N GLY A 258 -16.12 -11.79 -6.03
CA GLY A 258 -16.50 -13.19 -5.87
C GLY A 258 -15.54 -14.02 -5.00
N PHE A 259 -14.80 -13.38 -4.06
CA PHE A 259 -13.81 -14.02 -3.16
C PHE A 259 -14.25 -14.04 -1.71
#